data_174bb8b07ac60b6575998eb28d1f8fdb
#
_entry.id   174bb8b07ac60b6575998eb28d1f8fdb
#
_cell.length_a   1.000
_cell.length_b   1.000
_cell.length_c   1.000
_cell.angle_alpha   90.00
_cell.angle_beta   90.00
_cell.angle_gamma   90.00
#
_symmetry.space_group_name_H-M   'P 1'
#
loop_
_entity.id
_entity.type
_entity.pdbx_description
1 polymer ?
#
loop_
_entity_poly.entity_id
_entity_poly.type
_entity_poly.pdbx_seq_one_letter_code
_entity_poly.pdbx_strand_id
1 'polypeptide(L)'
;MASHSSPLVIGVKDLVFQAGEMRELTLEVLAPEKYGEAMAVVPEGASMTLNLRLEGLHEGILVTADVVTTASAECVRCLDAFEFPLRVDFQELFAYSSSDSDSYTVVNDSVDLGSIIRDAVVLELPFQPVCASECFGLDPVTGEKRTAPPAQSETEEIDPRWQELSKLLESDT
;
A
#
# COMPACT_ATOMS: atom_id res chain seq x y z
N MET A 1 -19.12 24.54 16.20
CA MET A 1 -18.79 23.21 15.66
C MET A 1 -17.55 23.41 14.79
N ALA A 2 -16.38 23.04 15.30
CA ALA A 2 -15.15 23.12 14.53
C ALA A 2 -15.22 22.01 13.46
N SER A 3 -15.27 22.39 12.19
CA SER A 3 -15.06 21.48 11.09
C SER A 3 -13.60 21.00 11.17
N HIS A 4 -13.38 19.79 11.67
CA HIS A 4 -12.11 19.13 11.50
C HIS A 4 -11.94 18.86 10.01
N SER A 5 -11.33 19.81 9.29
CA SER A 5 -10.84 19.50 7.96
C SER A 5 -9.80 18.41 8.12
N SER A 6 -9.97 17.30 7.40
CA SER A 6 -8.98 16.23 7.35
C SER A 6 -7.60 16.83 7.07
N PRO A 7 -6.52 16.39 7.72
CA PRO A 7 -5.16 16.87 7.46
C PRO A 7 -4.71 16.61 6.00
N LEU A 8 -5.48 15.80 5.26
CA LEU A 8 -5.24 15.44 3.87
C LEU A 8 -6.01 16.33 2.86
N VAL A 9 -6.74 17.34 3.33
CA VAL A 9 -7.42 18.31 2.48
C VAL A 9 -6.49 19.51 2.24
N ILE A 10 -6.07 19.69 0.99
CA ILE A 10 -5.08 20.70 0.58
C ILE A 10 -5.78 21.83 -0.16
N GLY A 11 -5.63 23.07 0.33
CA GLY A 11 -6.11 24.25 -0.36
C GLY A 11 -5.29 24.53 -1.63
N VAL A 12 -5.96 24.76 -2.74
CA VAL A 12 -5.35 25.00 -4.08
C VAL A 12 -5.83 26.28 -4.75
N LYS A 13 -6.37 27.20 -3.97
CA LYS A 13 -6.96 28.45 -4.47
C LYS A 13 -6.03 29.28 -5.38
N ASP A 14 -4.73 29.23 -5.10
CA ASP A 14 -3.68 29.88 -5.86
C ASP A 14 -3.41 29.26 -7.24
N LEU A 15 -3.82 27.99 -7.43
CA LEU A 15 -3.61 27.22 -8.66
C LEU A 15 -4.89 27.08 -9.50
N VAL A 16 -6.06 27.33 -8.89
CA VAL A 16 -7.35 27.16 -9.58
C VAL A 16 -7.43 28.11 -10.77
N PHE A 17 -7.67 27.55 -11.97
CA PHE A 17 -7.69 28.25 -13.26
C PHE A 17 -6.38 28.98 -13.63
N GLN A 18 -5.26 28.64 -12.99
CA GLN A 18 -3.93 29.17 -13.29
C GLN A 18 -3.09 28.10 -14.00
N ALA A 19 -3.40 27.85 -15.27
CA ALA A 19 -2.69 26.84 -16.05
C ALA A 19 -1.20 27.19 -16.19
N GLY A 20 -0.33 26.25 -15.83
CA GLY A 20 1.13 26.40 -15.85
C GLY A 20 1.73 26.86 -14.51
N GLU A 21 0.92 27.28 -13.54
CA GLU A 21 1.41 27.53 -12.18
C GLU A 21 1.59 26.21 -11.42
N MET A 22 2.62 26.16 -10.57
CA MET A 22 2.99 24.96 -9.84
C MET A 22 3.39 25.33 -8.40
N ARG A 23 3.08 24.44 -7.48
CA ARG A 23 3.50 24.54 -6.08
C ARG A 23 3.97 23.19 -5.55
N GLU A 24 5.11 23.19 -4.88
CA GLU A 24 5.61 22.03 -4.14
C GLU A 24 5.49 22.28 -2.64
N LEU A 25 5.14 21.24 -1.90
CA LEU A 25 5.07 21.30 -0.45
C LEU A 25 5.35 19.92 0.16
N THR A 26 5.92 19.92 1.36
CA THR A 26 6.09 18.71 2.18
C THR A 26 5.24 18.86 3.43
N LEU A 27 4.45 17.86 3.74
CA LEU A 27 3.60 17.81 4.93
C LEU A 27 3.96 16.58 5.76
N GLU A 28 3.98 16.76 7.07
CA GLU A 28 4.02 15.65 8.02
C GLU A 28 2.64 15.55 8.68
N VAL A 29 1.98 14.43 8.50
CA VAL A 29 0.64 14.17 9.02
C VAL A 29 0.61 12.80 9.70
N LEU A 30 -0.39 12.60 10.52
CA LEU A 30 -0.68 11.27 11.07
C LEU A 30 -1.75 10.60 10.22
N ALA A 31 -1.63 9.28 10.01
CA ALA A 31 -2.65 8.49 9.35
C ALA A 31 -3.98 8.65 10.10
N PRO A 32 -5.04 9.16 9.46
CA PRO A 32 -6.31 9.43 10.13
C PRO A 32 -7.08 8.15 10.48
N GLU A 33 -6.74 7.05 9.84
CA GLU A 33 -7.31 5.72 10.03
C GLU A 33 -6.27 4.64 9.72
N LYS A 34 -6.57 3.40 10.05
CA LYS A 34 -5.76 2.24 9.67
C LYS A 34 -5.90 1.99 8.16
N TYR A 35 -4.78 1.84 7.46
CA TYR A 35 -4.77 1.43 6.04
C TYR A 35 -4.33 -0.03 5.94
N GLY A 36 -5.03 -0.80 5.13
CA GLY A 36 -4.79 -2.22 4.92
C GLY A 36 -5.48 -3.11 5.94
N GLU A 37 -5.44 -4.40 5.63
CA GLU A 37 -6.09 -5.46 6.39
C GLU A 37 -5.14 -6.67 6.51
N ALA A 38 -5.50 -7.63 7.37
CA ALA A 38 -4.79 -8.89 7.54
C ALA A 38 -3.32 -8.75 7.98
N MET A 39 -2.37 -9.18 7.13
CA MET A 39 -0.98 -9.43 7.53
C MET A 39 -0.06 -8.20 7.48
N ALA A 40 -0.46 -7.15 6.78
CA ALA A 40 0.30 -5.90 6.68
C ALA A 40 -0.64 -4.70 6.75
N VAL A 41 -0.30 -3.72 7.58
CA VAL A 41 -1.12 -2.52 7.80
C VAL A 41 -0.25 -1.30 8.07
N VAL A 42 -0.74 -0.12 7.70
CA VAL A 42 -0.29 1.14 8.27
C VAL A 42 -1.26 1.48 9.39
N PRO A 43 -0.82 1.50 10.67
CA PRO A 43 -1.71 1.76 11.80
C PRO A 43 -2.23 3.19 11.79
N GLU A 44 -3.42 3.39 12.35
CA GLU A 44 -3.92 4.73 12.67
C GLU A 44 -2.90 5.48 13.54
N GLY A 45 -2.66 6.74 13.25
CA GLY A 45 -1.67 7.55 13.95
C GLY A 45 -0.22 7.34 13.52
N ALA A 46 0.06 6.46 12.54
CA ALA A 46 1.39 6.35 11.95
C ALA A 46 1.80 7.69 11.30
N SER A 47 3.05 8.08 11.48
CA SER A 47 3.59 9.27 10.83
C SER A 47 3.73 9.04 9.33
N MET A 48 3.22 9.98 8.54
CA MET A 48 3.34 9.99 7.09
C MET A 48 3.98 11.29 6.63
N THR A 49 5.00 11.20 5.80
CA THR A 49 5.59 12.34 5.09
C THR A 49 5.05 12.36 3.67
N LEU A 50 4.38 13.46 3.29
CA LEU A 50 3.80 13.67 1.97
C LEU A 50 4.63 14.73 1.24
N ASN A 51 5.32 14.35 0.17
CA ASN A 51 5.95 15.28 -0.75
C ASN A 51 5.00 15.48 -1.93
N LEU A 52 4.41 16.65 -2.04
CA LEU A 52 3.37 16.96 -3.00
C LEU A 52 3.86 17.98 -4.03
N ARG A 53 3.54 17.75 -5.29
CA ARG A 53 3.63 18.69 -6.38
C ARG A 53 2.24 18.86 -6.98
N LEU A 54 1.76 20.10 -6.98
CA LEU A 54 0.45 20.50 -7.45
C LEU A 54 0.63 21.40 -8.68
N GLU A 55 0.01 21.05 -9.79
CA GLU A 55 0.08 21.82 -11.05
C GLU A 55 -1.32 22.23 -11.50
N GLY A 56 -1.50 23.52 -11.74
CA GLY A 56 -2.73 24.04 -12.35
C GLY A 56 -2.78 23.71 -13.83
N LEU A 57 -3.86 23.03 -14.26
CA LEU A 57 -4.16 22.74 -15.66
C LEU A 57 -5.48 23.41 -16.07
N HIS A 58 -5.80 23.40 -17.37
CA HIS A 58 -7.06 23.96 -17.87
C HIS A 58 -8.30 23.20 -17.38
N GLU A 59 -8.15 21.91 -17.15
CA GLU A 59 -9.23 20.98 -16.78
C GLU A 59 -9.28 20.63 -15.29
N GLY A 60 -8.22 20.98 -14.52
CA GLY A 60 -8.15 20.62 -13.10
C GLY A 60 -6.80 20.91 -12.47
N ILE A 61 -6.56 20.29 -11.34
CA ILE A 61 -5.30 20.30 -10.62
C ILE A 61 -4.67 18.92 -10.71
N LEU A 62 -3.47 18.83 -11.30
CA LEU A 62 -2.68 17.60 -11.30
C LEU A 62 -1.88 17.51 -10.00
N VAL A 63 -2.09 16.44 -9.25
CA VAL A 63 -1.39 16.15 -8.02
C VAL A 63 -0.42 15.00 -8.24
N THR A 64 0.86 15.25 -8.04
CA THR A 64 1.89 14.21 -7.94
C THR A 64 2.32 14.13 -6.49
N ALA A 65 2.29 12.94 -5.92
CA ALA A 65 2.61 12.70 -4.52
C ALA A 65 3.61 11.57 -4.35
N ASP A 66 4.52 11.75 -3.37
CA ASP A 66 5.38 10.72 -2.82
C ASP A 66 5.08 10.64 -1.33
N VAL A 67 4.62 9.49 -0.89
CA VAL A 67 4.19 9.22 0.49
C VAL A 67 5.16 8.25 1.13
N VAL A 68 5.76 8.64 2.24
CA VAL A 68 6.66 7.79 3.03
C VAL A 68 6.06 7.56 4.40
N THR A 69 5.95 6.30 4.80
CA THR A 69 5.42 5.90 6.11
C THR A 69 6.06 4.60 6.59
N THR A 70 5.67 4.12 7.75
CA THR A 70 6.07 2.80 8.28
C THR A 70 4.84 1.92 8.37
N ALA A 71 4.94 0.73 7.80
CA ALA A 71 3.94 -0.31 7.91
C ALA A 71 4.36 -1.37 8.94
N SER A 72 3.38 -1.92 9.64
CA SER A 72 3.54 -3.05 10.56
C SER A 72 3.01 -4.31 9.89
N ALA A 73 3.70 -5.43 10.03
CA ALA A 73 3.29 -6.70 9.45
C ALA A 73 3.62 -7.88 10.36
N GLU A 74 2.98 -9.00 10.07
CA GLU A 74 3.33 -10.31 10.61
C GLU A 74 3.93 -11.18 9.50
N CYS A 75 5.10 -11.74 9.75
CA CYS A 75 5.81 -12.57 8.77
C CYS A 75 5.03 -13.85 8.48
N VAL A 76 4.67 -14.09 7.21
CA VAL A 76 3.92 -15.31 6.81
C VAL A 76 4.70 -16.62 7.02
N ARG A 77 6.02 -16.54 7.26
CA ARG A 77 6.86 -17.73 7.47
C ARG A 77 7.11 -18.05 8.94
N CYS A 78 7.45 -17.05 9.76
CA CYS A 78 7.81 -17.28 11.17
C CYS A 78 6.83 -16.66 12.17
N LEU A 79 5.79 -15.99 11.68
CA LEU A 79 4.72 -15.33 12.46
C LEU A 79 5.21 -14.22 13.41
N ASP A 80 6.43 -13.73 13.19
CA ASP A 80 6.92 -12.58 13.95
C ASP A 80 6.34 -11.28 13.42
N ALA A 81 5.99 -10.40 14.35
CA ALA A 81 5.68 -9.03 14.03
C ALA A 81 6.98 -8.27 13.67
N PHE A 82 6.90 -7.45 12.63
CA PHE A 82 7.99 -6.57 12.21
C PHE A 82 7.44 -5.31 11.56
N GLU A 83 8.30 -4.31 11.45
CA GLU A 83 7.99 -3.05 10.77
C GLU A 83 8.91 -2.88 9.57
N PHE A 84 8.40 -2.20 8.54
CA PHE A 84 9.18 -1.87 7.35
C PHE A 84 8.79 -0.51 6.79
N PRO A 85 9.74 0.22 6.16
CA PRO A 85 9.42 1.45 5.47
C PRO A 85 8.57 1.16 4.25
N LEU A 86 7.50 1.93 4.08
CA LEU A 86 6.62 1.91 2.91
C LEU A 86 6.73 3.24 2.18
N ARG A 87 6.96 3.18 0.89
CA ARG A 87 6.97 4.34 0.00
C ARG A 87 6.01 4.11 -1.14
N VAL A 88 5.15 5.07 -1.37
CA VAL A 88 4.09 5.02 -2.39
C VAL A 88 4.13 6.30 -3.19
N ASP A 89 4.06 6.21 -4.51
CA ASP A 89 3.90 7.36 -5.38
C ASP A 89 2.63 7.23 -6.20
N PHE A 90 2.00 8.37 -6.47
CA PHE A 90 0.87 8.44 -7.37
C PHE A 90 0.79 9.80 -8.09
N GLN A 91 0.08 9.80 -9.20
CA GLN A 91 -0.26 11.02 -9.92
C GLN A 91 -1.73 10.96 -10.31
N GLU A 92 -2.49 12.00 -9.96
CA GLU A 92 -3.93 12.03 -10.20
C GLU A 92 -4.41 13.43 -10.55
N LEU A 93 -5.40 13.50 -11.44
CA LEU A 93 -6.05 14.74 -11.86
C LEU A 93 -7.33 14.98 -11.05
N PHE A 94 -7.37 16.09 -10.34
CA PHE A 94 -8.57 16.61 -9.69
C PHE A 94 -9.27 17.59 -10.62
N ALA A 95 -10.33 17.14 -11.29
CA ALA A 95 -11.05 17.91 -12.29
C ALA A 95 -11.86 19.06 -11.66
N TYR A 96 -11.99 20.18 -12.39
CA TYR A 96 -12.90 21.28 -11.97
C TYR A 96 -14.37 20.88 -12.12
N SER A 97 -14.70 20.02 -13.08
CA SER A 97 -16.03 19.45 -13.26
C SER A 97 -15.89 18.04 -13.82
N SER A 98 -16.65 17.11 -13.30
CA SER A 98 -16.71 15.76 -13.82
C SER A 98 -18.15 15.29 -13.97
N SER A 99 -18.43 14.54 -15.04
CA SER A 99 -19.68 13.83 -15.24
C SER A 99 -19.62 12.42 -14.65
N ASP A 100 -18.43 11.93 -14.32
CA ASP A 100 -18.22 10.59 -13.78
C ASP A 100 -18.18 10.62 -12.25
N SER A 101 -18.90 9.71 -11.62
CA SER A 101 -18.98 9.57 -10.16
C SER A 101 -17.66 9.16 -9.52
N ASP A 102 -16.76 8.56 -10.30
CA ASP A 102 -15.51 7.96 -9.83
C ASP A 102 -14.29 8.87 -10.00
N SER A 103 -14.49 10.07 -10.52
CA SER A 103 -13.39 11.02 -10.73
C SER A 103 -13.19 11.93 -9.52
N TYR A 104 -11.92 12.20 -9.21
CA TYR A 104 -11.55 13.18 -8.18
C TYR A 104 -11.86 14.60 -8.67
N THR A 105 -12.40 15.43 -7.79
CA THR A 105 -12.78 16.79 -8.13
C THR A 105 -12.25 17.82 -7.14
N VAL A 106 -12.01 19.04 -7.64
CA VAL A 106 -11.70 20.19 -6.81
C VAL A 106 -13.00 20.70 -6.16
N VAL A 107 -13.05 20.73 -4.85
CA VAL A 107 -14.21 21.17 -4.07
C VAL A 107 -13.82 22.34 -3.17
N ASN A 108 -14.51 23.48 -3.29
CA ASN A 108 -14.23 24.68 -2.48
C ASN A 108 -12.74 25.10 -2.48
N ASP A 109 -12.15 25.17 -3.67
CA ASP A 109 -10.73 25.48 -3.88
C ASP A 109 -9.78 24.57 -3.10
N SER A 110 -10.15 23.31 -2.93
CA SER A 110 -9.37 22.30 -2.21
C SER A 110 -9.45 20.93 -2.91
N VAL A 111 -8.42 20.12 -2.71
CA VAL A 111 -8.34 18.71 -3.12
C VAL A 111 -8.26 17.84 -1.87
N ASP A 112 -9.02 16.76 -1.82
CA ASP A 112 -8.99 15.78 -0.74
C ASP A 112 -8.19 14.55 -1.19
N LEU A 113 -7.03 14.35 -0.56
CA LEU A 113 -6.11 13.25 -0.87
C LEU A 113 -6.40 11.99 -0.05
N GLY A 114 -7.39 11.99 0.84
CA GLY A 114 -7.62 10.91 1.81
C GLY A 114 -7.87 9.55 1.14
N SER A 115 -8.79 9.50 0.19
CA SER A 115 -9.15 8.26 -0.50
C SER A 115 -8.02 7.73 -1.38
N ILE A 116 -7.36 8.59 -2.16
CA ILE A 116 -6.30 8.18 -3.07
C ILE A 116 -5.05 7.71 -2.31
N ILE A 117 -4.68 8.38 -1.21
CA ILE A 117 -3.57 7.93 -0.35
C ILE A 117 -3.89 6.56 0.26
N ARG A 118 -5.10 6.35 0.77
CA ARG A 118 -5.52 5.07 1.31
C ARG A 118 -5.40 3.97 0.26
N ASP A 119 -5.97 4.20 -0.92
CA ASP A 119 -6.00 3.21 -1.99
C ASP A 119 -4.57 2.89 -2.50
N ALA A 120 -3.74 3.90 -2.68
CA ALA A 120 -2.35 3.73 -3.09
C ALA A 120 -1.53 2.97 -2.03
N VAL A 121 -1.68 3.30 -0.74
CA VAL A 121 -1.01 2.60 0.36
C VAL A 121 -1.46 1.14 0.43
N VAL A 122 -2.77 0.88 0.34
CA VAL A 122 -3.31 -0.50 0.41
C VAL A 122 -2.81 -1.36 -0.75
N LEU A 123 -2.70 -0.80 -1.95
CA LEU A 123 -2.20 -1.51 -3.14
C LEU A 123 -0.71 -1.85 -3.05
N GLU A 124 0.08 -1.04 -2.34
CA GLU A 124 1.52 -1.27 -2.17
C GLU A 124 1.86 -2.22 -1.02
N LEU A 125 0.92 -2.46 -0.09
CA LEU A 125 1.15 -3.40 1.00
C LEU A 125 1.33 -4.83 0.48
N PRO A 126 2.39 -5.56 0.93
CA PRO A 126 2.64 -6.92 0.47
C PRO A 126 1.58 -7.90 0.98
N PHE A 127 1.05 -8.74 0.09
CA PHE A 127 0.15 -9.84 0.46
C PHE A 127 0.82 -10.90 1.35
N GLN A 128 2.12 -11.11 1.16
CA GLN A 128 2.91 -12.09 1.88
C GLN A 128 4.15 -11.42 2.46
N PRO A 129 4.00 -10.64 3.54
CA PRO A 129 5.12 -9.96 4.17
C PRO A 129 6.08 -10.97 4.78
N VAL A 130 7.39 -10.74 4.58
CA VAL A 130 8.47 -11.57 5.10
C VAL A 130 9.46 -10.69 5.83
N CYS A 131 9.77 -11.03 7.09
CA CYS A 131 10.64 -10.22 7.94
C CYS A 131 12.09 -10.13 7.43
N ALA A 132 12.55 -11.14 6.70
CA ALA A 132 13.86 -11.16 6.04
C ALA A 132 13.82 -12.10 4.84
N SER A 133 14.62 -11.81 3.80
CA SER A 133 14.72 -12.62 2.59
C SER A 133 15.06 -14.09 2.88
N GLU A 134 15.92 -14.32 3.89
CA GLU A 134 16.36 -15.64 4.34
C GLU A 134 15.60 -16.15 5.58
N CYS A 135 14.35 -15.72 5.76
CA CYS A 135 13.52 -16.29 6.81
C CYS A 135 13.15 -17.74 6.47
N PHE A 136 13.67 -18.72 7.22
CA PHE A 136 13.38 -20.15 7.00
C PHE A 136 12.04 -20.60 7.58
N GLY A 137 11.34 -19.72 8.29
CA GLY A 137 10.01 -19.99 8.85
C GLY A 137 10.03 -20.84 10.10
N LEU A 138 8.88 -21.49 10.35
CA LEU A 138 8.70 -22.41 11.45
C LEU A 138 8.86 -23.84 10.99
N ASP A 139 9.29 -24.71 11.91
CA ASP A 139 9.24 -26.16 11.71
C ASP A 139 7.77 -26.64 11.81
N PRO A 140 7.25 -27.38 10.82
CA PRO A 140 5.84 -27.78 10.81
C PRO A 140 5.49 -28.84 11.87
N VAL A 141 6.50 -29.48 12.47
CA VAL A 141 6.30 -30.51 13.50
C VAL A 141 6.44 -29.94 14.91
N THR A 142 7.51 -29.14 15.13
CA THR A 142 7.82 -28.60 16.46
C THR A 142 7.26 -27.21 16.69
N GLY A 143 6.96 -26.45 15.61
CA GLY A 143 6.56 -25.04 15.68
C GLY A 143 7.70 -24.09 16.05
N GLU A 144 8.93 -24.58 16.15
CA GLU A 144 10.10 -23.76 16.46
C GLU A 144 10.64 -23.06 15.21
N LYS A 145 11.30 -21.91 15.41
CA LYS A 145 11.95 -21.20 14.30
C LYS A 145 13.14 -21.95 13.76
N ARG A 146 13.18 -22.14 12.45
CA ARG A 146 14.30 -22.75 11.77
C ARG A 146 15.47 -21.77 11.64
N THR A 147 16.66 -22.25 11.91
CA THR A 147 17.93 -21.53 11.75
C THR A 147 18.64 -21.86 10.43
N ALA A 148 18.14 -22.87 9.71
CA ALA A 148 18.67 -23.33 8.42
C ALA A 148 17.52 -23.67 7.46
N PRO A 149 17.78 -23.69 6.14
CA PRO A 149 16.79 -24.13 5.17
C PRO A 149 16.33 -25.55 5.50
N PRO A 150 15.07 -25.90 5.18
CA PRO A 150 14.58 -27.27 5.36
C PRO A 150 15.50 -28.23 4.62
N ALA A 151 15.90 -29.31 5.29
CA ALA A 151 16.60 -30.40 4.61
C ALA A 151 15.69 -30.86 3.46
N GLN A 152 16.23 -30.89 2.25
CA GLN A 152 15.52 -31.49 1.12
C GLN A 152 15.35 -32.97 1.51
N SER A 153 14.12 -33.34 1.87
CA SER A 153 13.80 -34.77 2.03
C SER A 153 13.85 -35.34 0.60
N GLU A 154 14.81 -36.20 0.35
CA GLU A 154 14.95 -36.89 -0.95
C GLU A 154 13.79 -37.87 -1.25
N THR A 155 12.83 -37.94 -0.36
CA THR A 155 11.58 -38.68 -0.55
C THR A 155 10.42 -37.70 -0.44
N GLU A 156 9.99 -37.15 -1.57
CA GLU A 156 8.63 -36.66 -1.70
C GLU A 156 7.68 -37.85 -1.54
N GLU A 157 7.27 -38.13 -0.31
CA GLU A 157 6.12 -39.01 -0.11
C GLU A 157 4.91 -38.31 -0.70
N ILE A 158 4.55 -38.71 -1.91
CA ILE A 158 3.35 -38.20 -2.59
C ILE A 158 2.17 -38.59 -1.69
N ASP A 159 1.43 -37.56 -1.22
CA ASP A 159 0.17 -37.78 -0.47
C ASP A 159 -0.68 -38.83 -1.22
N PRO A 160 -1.14 -39.90 -0.56
CA PRO A 160 -1.92 -40.95 -1.21
C PRO A 160 -3.12 -40.44 -2.02
N ARG A 161 -3.68 -39.30 -1.65
CA ARG A 161 -4.78 -38.63 -2.39
C ARG A 161 -4.37 -38.14 -3.77
N TRP A 162 -3.08 -37.85 -3.98
CA TRP A 162 -2.52 -37.34 -5.24
C TRP A 162 -1.85 -38.40 -6.08
N GLN A 163 -1.74 -39.65 -5.53
CA GLN A 163 -1.06 -40.76 -6.20
C GLN A 163 -1.65 -41.14 -7.56
N GLU A 164 -2.96 -40.90 -7.75
CA GLU A 164 -3.59 -41.17 -9.04
C GLU A 164 -3.23 -40.10 -10.10
N LEU A 165 -2.83 -38.89 -9.73
CA LEU A 165 -2.40 -37.88 -10.66
C LEU A 165 -1.02 -38.15 -11.31
N SER A 166 -0.16 -38.91 -10.62
CA SER A 166 1.14 -39.35 -11.17
C SER A 166 0.96 -40.20 -12.43
N LYS A 167 -0.13 -40.96 -12.53
CA LYS A 167 -0.45 -41.80 -13.70
C LYS A 167 -0.77 -40.95 -14.98
N LEU A 168 -1.22 -39.72 -14.79
CA LEU A 168 -1.49 -38.81 -15.92
C LEU A 168 -0.21 -38.26 -16.56
N LEU A 169 0.86 -38.14 -15.77
CA LEU A 169 2.17 -37.70 -16.27
C LEU A 169 2.91 -38.78 -17.06
N GLU A 170 2.61 -40.07 -16.79
CA GLU A 170 3.23 -41.23 -17.48
C GLU A 170 2.53 -41.55 -18.82
N SER A 171 1.33 -41.03 -19.07
CA SER A 171 0.55 -41.31 -20.27
C SER A 171 0.89 -40.45 -21.48
N ASP A 172 1.80 -39.47 -21.38
CA ASP A 172 2.17 -38.51 -22.43
C ASP A 172 3.58 -38.75 -23.04
N THR A 173 4.11 -39.98 -22.95
CA THR A 173 5.43 -40.34 -23.55
C THR A 173 5.28 -41.32 -24.69
#